data_fb45bf1e1aaa0dac605a2597bd077a5d
#
_entry.id   fb45bf1e1aaa0dac605a2597bd077a5d
#
_cell.length_a   1.000
_cell.length_b   1.000
_cell.length_c   1.000
_cell.angle_alpha   90.00
_cell.angle_beta   90.00
_cell.angle_gamma   90.00
#
_symmetry.space_group_name_H-M   'P 1'
#
loop_
_entity.id
_entity.type
_entity.pdbx_description
1 polymer ?
#
loop_
_entity_poly.entity_id
_entity_poly.type
_entity_poly.pdbx_seq_one_letter_code
_entity_poly.pdbx_strand_id
1 'polypeptide(L)'
;MSIASSKSELNIDEESISLMLGKNCHIVIYPLNKNKELNLICIAREKNYDPDNIRPLLDKVIMQNSRLENILKPDLKSWPLYFTPKILPSSNKKVFYIGDAFNGFLPTLAQGAGQSIESAHELFNLIEEDKADIQNVYFQERRKRAMLVRKRSNINYIAFHFSSSILQKIRNFFMKFLIKRKSFISSYLGAVYKN
;
A
#
# COMPACT_ATOMS: atom_id res chain seq x y z
N MET A 1 10.14 -17.84 5.15
CA MET A 1 10.47 -17.95 6.60
C MET A 1 9.46 -18.87 7.25
N SER A 2 9.87 -19.93 7.95
CA SER A 2 8.96 -20.83 8.68
C SER A 2 8.48 -20.13 9.96
N ILE A 3 7.17 -20.01 10.15
CA ILE A 3 6.55 -18.97 10.99
C ILE A 3 5.88 -19.54 12.26
N ALA A 4 5.94 -20.83 12.50
CA ALA A 4 5.26 -21.41 13.65
C ALA A 4 5.67 -20.81 15.02
N SER A 5 6.93 -20.40 15.18
CA SER A 5 7.42 -19.73 16.39
C SER A 5 7.11 -18.23 16.46
N SER A 6 6.98 -17.56 15.33
CA SER A 6 6.77 -16.09 15.28
C SER A 6 5.32 -15.68 15.51
N LYS A 7 4.36 -16.58 15.36
CA LYS A 7 2.92 -16.26 15.47
C LYS A 7 2.53 -15.91 16.90
N SER A 8 2.99 -16.70 17.88
CA SER A 8 2.70 -16.45 19.29
C SER A 8 3.39 -15.19 19.83
N GLU A 9 4.59 -14.87 19.32
CA GLU A 9 5.35 -13.69 19.75
C GLU A 9 4.71 -12.38 19.29
N LEU A 10 4.10 -12.37 18.10
CA LEU A 10 3.51 -11.16 17.54
C LEU A 10 2.10 -10.84 18.05
N ASN A 11 1.41 -11.82 18.66
CA ASN A 11 0.01 -11.70 19.08
C ASN A 11 -0.89 -11.16 17.97
N ILE A 12 -0.78 -11.74 16.77
CA ILE A 12 -1.57 -11.39 15.59
C ILE A 12 -2.66 -12.43 15.34
N ASP A 13 -3.76 -11.97 14.79
CA ASP A 13 -4.81 -12.84 14.30
C ASP A 13 -4.35 -13.52 12.99
N GLU A 14 -4.39 -14.84 12.97
CA GLU A 14 -3.92 -15.65 11.85
C GLU A 14 -4.89 -15.65 10.66
N GLU A 15 -6.13 -15.18 10.84
CA GLU A 15 -7.16 -15.13 9.80
C GLU A 15 -7.32 -13.74 9.19
N SER A 16 -6.62 -12.75 9.72
CA SER A 16 -6.78 -11.36 9.30
C SER A 16 -5.47 -10.66 8.94
N ILE A 17 -5.62 -9.53 8.28
CA ILE A 17 -4.50 -8.62 7.96
C ILE A 17 -4.25 -7.76 9.19
N SER A 18 -3.04 -7.82 9.73
CA SER A 18 -2.58 -6.98 10.84
C SER A 18 -1.78 -5.79 10.33
N LEU A 19 -2.13 -4.59 10.81
CA LEU A 19 -1.43 -3.35 10.51
C LEU A 19 -0.83 -2.77 11.79
N MET A 20 0.49 -2.72 11.86
CA MET A 20 1.23 -2.09 12.95
C MET A 20 1.73 -0.71 12.50
N LEU A 21 1.40 0.33 13.27
CA LEU A 21 1.74 1.72 12.97
C LEU A 21 2.80 2.23 13.95
N GLY A 22 3.98 2.53 13.44
CA GLY A 22 5.11 3.06 14.19
C GLY A 22 5.45 4.52 13.87
N LYS A 23 6.62 4.94 14.38
CA LYS A 23 7.22 6.23 14.03
C LYS A 23 7.94 6.13 12.70
N ASN A 24 7.49 6.89 11.70
CA ASN A 24 8.03 6.85 10.33
C ASN A 24 7.98 5.48 9.65
N CYS A 25 7.19 4.54 10.15
CA CYS A 25 7.05 3.22 9.54
C CYS A 25 5.67 2.62 9.79
N HIS A 26 5.31 1.68 8.93
CA HIS A 26 4.21 0.75 9.20
C HIS A 26 4.58 -0.64 8.71
N ILE A 27 3.98 -1.63 9.32
CA ILE A 27 4.20 -3.04 9.00
C ILE A 27 2.85 -3.67 8.74
N VAL A 28 2.75 -4.37 7.62
CA VAL A 28 1.58 -5.16 7.25
C VAL A 28 1.95 -6.63 7.35
N ILE A 29 1.15 -7.40 8.07
CA ILE A 29 1.34 -8.84 8.23
C ILE A 29 0.04 -9.52 7.85
N TYR A 30 0.13 -10.53 6.99
CA TYR A 30 -1.03 -11.31 6.59
C TYR A 30 -0.66 -12.76 6.29
N PRO A 31 -1.62 -13.69 6.50
CA PRO A 31 -1.39 -15.10 6.29
C PRO A 31 -1.32 -15.45 4.80
N LEU A 32 -0.47 -16.45 4.51
CA LEU A 32 -0.36 -17.10 3.21
C LEU A 32 -0.54 -18.61 3.37
N ASN A 33 -0.74 -19.32 2.25
CA ASN A 33 -0.75 -20.77 2.17
C ASN A 33 -1.68 -21.42 3.23
N LYS A 34 -2.92 -20.95 3.33
CA LYS A 34 -3.90 -21.44 4.33
C LYS A 34 -3.35 -21.35 5.75
N ASN A 35 -2.81 -20.18 6.10
CA ASN A 35 -2.27 -19.84 7.43
C ASN A 35 -1.01 -20.60 7.85
N LYS A 36 -0.33 -21.26 6.90
CA LYS A 36 0.96 -21.94 7.18
C LYS A 36 2.14 -20.98 7.21
N GLU A 37 2.03 -19.87 6.49
CA GLU A 37 3.08 -18.86 6.35
C GLU A 37 2.50 -17.46 6.61
N LEU A 38 3.34 -16.52 7.03
CA LEU A 38 2.99 -15.11 7.12
C LEU A 38 3.84 -14.31 6.15
N ASN A 39 3.22 -13.40 5.44
CA ASN A 39 3.95 -12.37 4.73
C ASN A 39 4.06 -11.12 5.60
N LEU A 40 5.27 -10.56 5.67
CA LEU A 40 5.54 -9.33 6.39
C LEU A 40 6.14 -8.31 5.44
N ILE A 41 5.53 -7.15 5.37
CA ILE A 41 6.00 -6.01 4.59
C ILE A 41 6.21 -4.85 5.56
N CYS A 42 7.46 -4.39 5.68
CA CYS A 42 7.79 -3.18 6.43
C CYS A 42 8.05 -2.03 5.47
N ILE A 43 7.30 -0.94 5.62
CA ILE A 43 7.50 0.28 4.85
C ILE A 43 7.95 1.37 5.82
N ALA A 44 9.15 1.89 5.59
CA ALA A 44 9.74 2.89 6.44
C ALA A 44 10.12 4.14 5.64
N ARG A 45 9.99 5.31 6.28
CA ARG A 45 10.45 6.58 5.76
C ARG A 45 11.85 6.84 6.27
N GLU A 46 12.85 6.69 5.40
CA GLU A 46 14.26 6.93 5.72
C GLU A 46 14.86 7.90 4.71
N LYS A 47 15.61 8.89 5.22
CA LYS A 47 16.31 9.89 4.39
C LYS A 47 17.63 9.36 3.85
N ASN A 48 18.35 8.61 4.66
CA ASN A 48 19.66 8.07 4.37
C ASN A 48 19.55 6.56 4.15
N TYR A 49 18.74 6.17 3.16
CA TYR A 49 18.57 4.78 2.81
C TYR A 49 19.81 4.26 2.08
N ASP A 50 20.37 3.17 2.61
CA ASP A 50 21.48 2.44 2.02
C ASP A 50 21.00 1.00 1.74
N PRO A 51 20.87 0.60 0.45
CA PRO A 51 20.42 -0.73 0.09
C PRO A 51 21.41 -1.84 0.51
N ASP A 52 22.68 -1.52 0.61
CA ASP A 52 23.74 -2.47 0.98
C ASP A 52 23.90 -2.61 2.49
N ASN A 53 23.35 -1.67 3.26
CA ASN A 53 23.36 -1.70 4.71
C ASN A 53 22.03 -1.26 5.33
N ILE A 54 21.08 -2.17 5.39
CA ILE A 54 19.75 -1.92 5.97
C ILE A 54 19.72 -2.03 7.49
N ARG A 55 20.80 -2.46 8.13
CA ARG A 55 20.85 -2.70 9.60
C ARG A 55 20.41 -1.49 10.43
N PRO A 56 20.89 -0.26 10.16
CA PRO A 56 20.46 0.92 10.93
C PRO A 56 18.95 1.20 10.81
N LEU A 57 18.34 0.86 9.67
CA LEU A 57 16.91 1.00 9.47
C LEU A 57 16.14 -0.06 10.26
N LEU A 58 16.58 -1.31 10.23
CA LEU A 58 15.97 -2.40 11.00
C LEU A 58 16.01 -2.10 12.50
N ASP A 59 17.15 -1.65 13.02
CA ASP A 59 17.31 -1.31 14.43
C ASP A 59 16.32 -0.22 14.86
N LYS A 60 16.11 0.83 14.03
CA LYS A 60 15.09 1.88 14.28
C LYS A 60 13.66 1.30 14.34
N VAL A 61 13.35 0.28 13.56
CA VAL A 61 12.04 -0.37 13.55
C VAL A 61 11.87 -1.30 14.75
N ILE A 62 12.88 -2.10 15.04
CA ILE A 62 12.92 -3.06 16.16
C ILE A 62 12.82 -2.33 17.51
N MET A 63 13.52 -1.21 17.68
CA MET A 63 13.44 -0.38 18.88
C MET A 63 12.02 0.09 19.21
N GLN A 64 11.13 0.16 18.24
CA GLN A 64 9.72 0.54 18.45
C GLN A 64 8.84 -0.65 18.87
N ASN A 65 9.26 -1.87 18.51
CA ASN A 65 8.58 -3.10 18.88
C ASN A 65 9.58 -4.27 18.90
N SER A 66 10.08 -4.60 20.07
CA SER A 66 11.07 -5.67 20.28
C SER A 66 10.61 -7.05 19.79
N ARG A 67 9.30 -7.28 19.69
CA ARG A 67 8.76 -8.53 19.12
C ARG A 67 9.18 -8.78 17.67
N LEU A 68 9.66 -7.74 16.98
CA LEU A 68 10.13 -7.84 15.60
C LEU A 68 11.59 -8.29 15.48
N GLU A 69 12.34 -8.35 16.58
CA GLU A 69 13.78 -8.67 16.57
C GLU A 69 14.07 -10.05 15.96
N ASN A 70 13.26 -11.04 16.30
CA ASN A 70 13.42 -12.39 15.77
C ASN A 70 12.94 -12.56 14.32
N ILE A 71 12.25 -11.55 13.78
CA ILE A 71 11.59 -11.59 12.47
C ILE A 71 12.33 -10.74 11.46
N LEU A 72 12.71 -9.53 11.84
CA LEU A 72 13.42 -8.58 10.97
C LEU A 72 14.92 -8.86 11.02
N LYS A 73 15.38 -9.69 10.11
CA LYS A 73 16.79 -10.07 9.99
C LYS A 73 17.54 -9.22 8.96
N PRO A 74 18.87 -9.07 9.11
CA PRO A 74 19.66 -8.24 8.18
C PRO A 74 19.70 -8.74 6.73
N ASP A 75 19.37 -10.00 6.48
CA ASP A 75 19.33 -10.62 5.16
C ASP A 75 18.01 -10.36 4.39
N LEU A 76 17.11 -9.58 4.98
CA LEU A 76 15.87 -9.17 4.29
C LEU A 76 16.18 -8.30 3.08
N LYS A 77 15.51 -8.61 1.98
CA LYS A 77 15.56 -7.76 0.77
C LYS A 77 14.87 -6.44 1.03
N SER A 78 15.52 -5.35 0.66
CA SER A 78 14.96 -4.02 0.71
C SER A 78 15.12 -3.31 -0.63
N TRP A 79 14.22 -2.40 -0.93
CA TRP A 79 14.25 -1.58 -2.14
C TRP A 79 13.54 -0.25 -1.91
N PRO A 80 13.95 0.81 -2.63
CA PRO A 80 13.25 2.08 -2.57
C PRO A 80 11.88 1.98 -3.20
N LEU A 81 10.91 2.72 -2.63
CA LEU A 81 9.58 2.84 -3.21
C LEU A 81 9.53 4.04 -4.14
N TYR A 82 9.05 3.78 -5.36
CA TYR A 82 8.80 4.81 -6.36
C TYR A 82 7.30 5.01 -6.54
N PHE A 83 6.92 6.21 -6.90
CA PHE A 83 5.54 6.54 -7.28
C PHE A 83 5.55 7.47 -8.48
N THR A 84 4.49 7.43 -9.26
CA THR A 84 4.34 8.28 -10.44
C THR A 84 3.98 9.71 -10.00
N PRO A 85 4.79 10.74 -10.27
CA PRO A 85 4.51 12.10 -9.81
C PRO A 85 3.34 12.75 -10.55
N LYS A 86 3.19 12.46 -11.84
CA LYS A 86 2.13 12.99 -12.71
C LYS A 86 1.55 11.90 -13.58
N ILE A 87 0.23 11.91 -13.73
CA ILE A 87 -0.48 11.05 -14.68
C ILE A 87 -0.57 11.81 -16.00
N LEU A 88 0.10 11.31 -17.01
CA LEU A 88 0.17 11.92 -18.33
C LEU A 88 -0.34 10.94 -19.39
N PRO A 89 -1.02 11.43 -20.45
CA PRO A 89 -1.38 10.57 -21.58
C PRO A 89 -0.12 10.17 -22.34
N SER A 90 -0.20 9.09 -23.09
CA SER A 90 0.83 8.76 -24.07
C SER A 90 0.83 9.79 -25.20
N SER A 91 2.00 10.21 -25.66
CA SER A 91 2.16 11.03 -26.86
C SER A 91 1.88 10.26 -28.15
N ASN A 92 2.00 8.93 -28.11
CA ASN A 92 1.69 8.06 -29.22
C ASN A 92 0.26 7.51 -29.09
N LYS A 93 -0.60 7.82 -30.06
CA LYS A 93 -2.02 7.40 -30.07
C LYS A 93 -2.25 5.89 -30.09
N LYS A 94 -1.23 5.11 -30.44
CA LYS A 94 -1.28 3.64 -30.48
C LYS A 94 -0.75 2.99 -29.20
N VAL A 95 -0.31 3.77 -28.21
CA VAL A 95 0.27 3.27 -26.96
C VAL A 95 -0.61 3.62 -25.79
N PHE A 96 -1.00 2.63 -25.04
CA PHE A 96 -1.80 2.76 -23.81
C PHE A 96 -0.97 2.32 -22.61
N TYR A 97 -0.91 3.17 -21.59
CA TYR A 97 -0.30 2.82 -20.31
C TYR A 97 -1.32 2.15 -19.40
N ILE A 98 -0.96 1.02 -18.81
CA ILE A 98 -1.77 0.29 -17.82
C ILE A 98 -0.97 0.06 -16.54
N GLY A 99 -1.65 -0.18 -15.43
CA GLY A 99 -1.02 -0.48 -14.15
C GLY A 99 -0.06 0.62 -13.69
N ASP A 100 1.10 0.22 -13.19
CA ASP A 100 2.11 1.14 -12.65
C ASP A 100 2.72 2.05 -13.73
N ALA A 101 2.72 1.63 -15.00
CA ALA A 101 3.11 2.47 -16.11
C ALA A 101 2.16 3.68 -16.30
N PHE A 102 0.88 3.51 -15.99
CA PHE A 102 -0.09 4.61 -15.96
C PHE A 102 0.03 5.42 -14.67
N ASN A 103 0.05 4.74 -13.52
CA ASN A 103 0.18 5.37 -12.21
C ASN A 103 0.65 4.37 -11.13
N GLY A 104 1.92 4.49 -10.74
CA GLY A 104 2.44 3.79 -9.57
C GLY A 104 1.96 4.44 -8.29
N PHE A 105 1.30 3.66 -7.42
CA PHE A 105 0.74 4.12 -6.16
C PHE A 105 1.67 3.80 -4.99
N LEU A 106 1.58 4.62 -3.93
CA LEU A 106 2.11 4.22 -2.63
C LEU A 106 1.31 3.01 -2.10
N PRO A 107 1.95 1.95 -1.60
CA PRO A 107 1.30 0.66 -1.31
C PRO A 107 0.48 0.64 -0.01
N THR A 108 -0.08 1.77 0.41
CA THR A 108 -0.83 1.92 1.67
C THR A 108 -2.29 1.48 1.59
N LEU A 109 -2.78 1.12 0.41
CA LEU A 109 -4.12 0.61 0.15
C LEU A 109 -4.13 -0.75 -0.55
N ALA A 110 -2.95 -1.32 -0.83
CA ALA A 110 -2.80 -2.57 -1.59
C ALA A 110 -3.54 -2.57 -2.95
N GLN A 111 -3.63 -1.41 -3.62
CA GLN A 111 -4.43 -1.22 -4.84
C GLN A 111 -3.67 -1.40 -6.15
N GLY A 112 -2.34 -1.54 -6.13
CA GLY A 112 -1.53 -1.60 -7.37
C GLY A 112 -2.03 -2.66 -8.35
N ALA A 113 -2.11 -3.91 -7.92
CA ALA A 113 -2.58 -5.02 -8.77
C ALA A 113 -4.04 -4.84 -9.19
N GLY A 114 -4.93 -4.45 -8.27
CA GLY A 114 -6.34 -4.20 -8.58
C GLY A 114 -6.52 -3.12 -9.65
N GLN A 115 -5.78 -2.02 -9.53
CA GLN A 115 -5.82 -0.93 -10.51
C GLN A 115 -5.22 -1.34 -11.88
N SER A 116 -4.26 -2.26 -11.89
CA SER A 116 -3.73 -2.81 -13.13
C SER A 116 -4.77 -3.66 -13.86
N ILE A 117 -5.48 -4.52 -13.14
CA ILE A 117 -6.57 -5.36 -13.68
C ILE A 117 -7.72 -4.48 -14.18
N GLU A 118 -8.18 -3.51 -13.38
CA GLU A 118 -9.20 -2.55 -13.79
C GLU A 118 -8.80 -1.81 -15.08
N SER A 119 -7.53 -1.38 -15.18
CA SER A 119 -7.04 -0.68 -16.37
C SER A 119 -7.09 -1.53 -17.62
N ALA A 120 -6.70 -2.79 -17.51
CA ALA A 120 -6.71 -3.72 -18.65
C ALA A 120 -8.15 -4.02 -19.09
N HIS A 121 -9.06 -4.27 -18.13
CA HIS A 121 -10.46 -4.54 -18.40
C HIS A 121 -11.18 -3.36 -19.06
N GLU A 122 -10.94 -2.14 -18.57
CA GLU A 122 -11.54 -0.93 -19.13
C GLU A 122 -11.07 -0.67 -20.56
N LEU A 123 -9.76 -0.83 -20.80
CA LEU A 123 -9.21 -0.71 -22.16
C LEU A 123 -9.79 -1.75 -23.10
N PHE A 124 -9.93 -3.01 -22.65
CA PHE A 124 -10.55 -4.08 -23.41
C PHE A 124 -11.98 -3.72 -23.81
N ASN A 125 -12.82 -3.27 -22.87
CA ASN A 125 -14.21 -2.89 -23.15
C ASN A 125 -14.31 -1.76 -24.16
N LEU A 126 -13.46 -0.73 -24.05
CA LEU A 126 -13.45 0.39 -25.00
C LEU A 126 -13.06 -0.04 -26.43
N ILE A 127 -12.21 -1.05 -26.56
CA ILE A 127 -11.82 -1.62 -27.86
C ILE A 127 -12.98 -2.45 -28.43
N GLU A 128 -13.62 -3.30 -27.62
CA GLU A 128 -14.77 -4.13 -28.05
C GLU A 128 -15.98 -3.27 -28.47
N GLU A 129 -16.19 -2.15 -27.81
CA GLU A 129 -17.28 -1.23 -28.12
C GLU A 129 -16.98 -0.31 -29.31
N ASP A 130 -15.81 -0.43 -29.94
CA ASP A 130 -15.34 0.42 -31.06
C ASP A 130 -15.53 1.91 -30.79
N LYS A 131 -15.23 2.35 -29.59
CA LYS A 131 -15.39 3.76 -29.16
C LYS A 131 -14.50 4.69 -30.00
N ALA A 132 -15.08 5.79 -30.45
CA ALA A 132 -14.29 6.86 -31.04
C ALA A 132 -13.33 7.44 -30.01
N ASP A 133 -12.11 7.78 -30.43
CA ASP A 133 -11.05 8.37 -29.58
C ASP A 133 -10.77 7.60 -28.29
N ILE A 134 -10.61 6.27 -28.42
CA ILE A 134 -10.37 5.34 -27.29
C ILE A 134 -9.30 5.90 -26.34
N GLN A 135 -8.20 6.43 -26.87
CA GLN A 135 -7.10 6.92 -26.05
C GLN A 135 -7.50 8.01 -25.07
N ASN A 136 -8.27 8.99 -25.55
CA ASN A 136 -8.71 10.10 -24.69
C ASN A 136 -9.76 9.62 -23.67
N VAL A 137 -10.73 8.82 -24.11
CA VAL A 137 -11.77 8.26 -23.23
C VAL A 137 -11.12 7.44 -22.11
N TYR A 138 -10.27 6.48 -22.48
CA TYR A 138 -9.52 5.67 -21.52
C TYR A 138 -8.70 6.52 -20.53
N PHE A 139 -7.94 7.49 -21.07
CA PHE A 139 -7.12 8.36 -20.23
C PHE A 139 -7.95 9.13 -19.21
N GLN A 140 -9.08 9.72 -19.60
CA GLN A 140 -9.93 10.52 -18.73
C GLN A 140 -10.56 9.67 -17.62
N GLU A 141 -11.10 8.49 -17.96
CA GLU A 141 -11.72 7.60 -16.96
C GLU A 141 -10.68 7.04 -15.99
N ARG A 142 -9.57 6.53 -16.51
CA ARG A 142 -8.48 6.00 -15.65
C ARG A 142 -7.85 7.08 -14.79
N ARG A 143 -7.71 8.30 -15.30
CA ARG A 143 -7.17 9.42 -14.54
C ARG A 143 -8.05 9.77 -13.34
N LYS A 144 -9.37 9.84 -13.52
CA LYS A 144 -10.32 10.10 -12.40
C LYS A 144 -10.14 9.04 -11.30
N ARG A 145 -10.14 7.79 -11.69
CA ARG A 145 -9.99 6.65 -10.79
C ARG A 145 -8.63 6.65 -10.08
N ALA A 146 -7.56 6.78 -10.83
CA ALA A 146 -6.20 6.82 -10.29
C ALA A 146 -5.99 8.00 -9.33
N MET A 147 -6.56 9.18 -9.60
CA MET A 147 -6.48 10.32 -8.69
C MET A 147 -7.20 10.07 -7.36
N LEU A 148 -8.34 9.38 -7.36
CA LEU A 148 -9.05 8.99 -6.13
C LEU A 148 -8.18 8.07 -5.27
N VAL A 149 -7.67 6.99 -5.87
CA VAL A 149 -6.79 6.01 -5.19
C VAL A 149 -5.53 6.70 -4.67
N ARG A 150 -4.88 7.52 -5.50
CA ARG A 150 -3.68 8.29 -5.13
C ARG A 150 -3.94 9.20 -3.93
N LYS A 151 -5.02 9.98 -3.95
CA LYS A 151 -5.36 10.86 -2.83
C LYS A 151 -5.47 10.10 -1.52
N ARG A 152 -6.15 8.94 -1.53
CA ARG A 152 -6.32 8.11 -0.34
C ARG A 152 -5.03 7.41 0.10
N SER A 153 -4.27 6.89 -0.86
CA SER A 153 -2.94 6.32 -0.57
C SER A 153 -2.01 7.34 0.08
N ASN A 154 -2.01 8.58 -0.39
CA ASN A 154 -1.20 9.65 0.17
C ASN A 154 -1.65 10.04 1.59
N ILE A 155 -2.96 10.12 1.85
CA ILE A 155 -3.50 10.39 3.19
C ILE A 155 -3.05 9.28 4.15
N ASN A 156 -3.20 8.01 3.76
CA ASN A 156 -2.75 6.89 4.56
C ASN A 156 -1.23 6.94 4.79
N TYR A 157 -0.45 7.22 3.75
CA TYR A 157 0.99 7.32 3.88
C TYR A 157 1.41 8.36 4.92
N ILE A 158 0.81 9.54 4.88
CA ILE A 158 1.08 10.60 5.86
C ILE A 158 0.67 10.14 7.27
N ALA A 159 -0.53 9.60 7.41
CA ALA A 159 -1.04 9.16 8.71
C ALA A 159 -0.25 8.00 9.31
N PHE A 160 0.18 7.04 8.47
CA PHE A 160 0.95 5.88 8.93
C PHE A 160 2.38 6.21 9.32
N HIS A 161 2.94 7.34 8.81
CA HIS A 161 4.34 7.71 9.01
C HIS A 161 4.51 8.98 9.86
N PHE A 162 3.62 9.26 10.80
CA PHE A 162 3.84 10.37 11.74
C PHE A 162 5.09 10.15 12.58
N SER A 163 5.98 11.15 12.60
CA SER A 163 7.19 11.16 13.41
C SER A 163 6.94 11.67 14.85
N SER A 164 5.98 12.58 15.01
CA SER A 164 5.60 13.18 16.31
C SER A 164 4.78 12.20 17.15
N SER A 165 5.18 12.01 18.41
CA SER A 165 4.45 11.16 19.36
C SER A 165 3.02 11.68 19.65
N ILE A 166 2.84 13.00 19.62
CA ILE A 166 1.52 13.64 19.79
C ILE A 166 0.62 13.26 18.62
N LEU A 167 1.10 13.43 17.38
CA LEU A 167 0.33 13.07 16.18
C LEU A 167 0.02 11.57 16.12
N GLN A 168 0.92 10.72 16.60
CA GLN A 168 0.68 9.27 16.69
C GLN A 168 -0.45 8.97 17.69
N LYS A 169 -0.46 9.62 18.86
CA LYS A 169 -1.55 9.46 19.85
C LYS A 169 -2.89 9.91 19.29
N ILE A 170 -2.94 11.06 18.64
CA ILE A 170 -4.12 11.59 17.96
C ILE A 170 -4.61 10.62 16.89
N ARG A 171 -3.73 10.19 15.99
CA ARG A 171 -4.05 9.17 14.98
C ARG A 171 -4.64 7.92 15.60
N ASN A 172 -3.97 7.36 16.61
CA ASN A 172 -4.40 6.10 17.24
C ASN A 172 -5.78 6.25 17.89
N PHE A 173 -6.06 7.41 18.51
CA PHE A 173 -7.38 7.70 19.08
C PHE A 173 -8.46 7.71 17.99
N PHE A 174 -8.24 8.47 16.91
CA PHE A 174 -9.19 8.53 15.80
C PHE A 174 -9.37 7.19 15.09
N MET A 175 -8.29 6.45 14.86
CA MET A 175 -8.36 5.13 14.24
C MET A 175 -9.21 4.16 15.05
N LYS A 176 -9.04 4.09 16.38
CA LYS A 176 -9.88 3.24 17.26
C LYS A 176 -11.37 3.54 17.13
N PHE A 177 -11.72 4.80 16.86
CA PHE A 177 -13.10 5.22 16.70
C PHE A 177 -13.63 4.96 15.28
N LEU A 178 -12.84 5.30 14.27
CA LEU A 178 -13.24 5.21 12.88
C LEU A 178 -13.37 3.77 12.37
N ILE A 179 -12.47 2.87 12.77
CA ILE A 179 -12.52 1.46 12.34
C ILE A 179 -13.74 0.69 12.85
N LYS A 180 -14.38 1.18 13.94
CA LYS A 180 -15.61 0.61 14.47
C LYS A 180 -16.86 1.05 13.69
N ARG A 181 -16.76 2.09 12.86
CA ARG A 181 -17.89 2.63 12.11
C ARG A 181 -17.97 2.02 10.71
N LYS A 182 -18.92 1.11 10.50
CA LYS A 182 -19.17 0.48 9.19
C LYS A 182 -19.39 1.50 8.08
N SER A 183 -20.09 2.61 8.36
CA SER A 183 -20.30 3.69 7.40
C SER A 183 -19.01 4.36 6.94
N PHE A 184 -18.05 4.58 7.85
CA PHE A 184 -16.73 5.11 7.50
C PHE A 184 -15.95 4.12 6.63
N ILE A 185 -15.89 2.85 7.03
CA ILE A 185 -15.20 1.81 6.26
C ILE A 185 -15.81 1.69 4.86
N SER A 186 -17.14 1.63 4.76
CA SER A 186 -17.84 1.53 3.48
C SER A 186 -17.63 2.76 2.59
N SER A 187 -17.60 3.98 3.13
CA SER A 187 -17.37 5.18 2.36
C SER A 187 -15.90 5.40 2.00
N TYR A 188 -14.99 5.08 2.91
CA TYR A 188 -13.56 5.30 2.70
C TYR A 188 -12.92 4.21 1.85
N LEU A 189 -13.12 2.94 2.19
CA LEU A 189 -12.61 1.81 1.42
C LEU A 189 -13.54 1.48 0.24
N GLY A 190 -14.85 1.47 0.45
CA GLY A 190 -15.82 1.13 -0.59
C GLY A 190 -15.70 1.97 -1.84
N ALA A 191 -15.40 3.28 -1.74
CA ALA A 191 -15.17 4.10 -2.92
C ALA A 191 -13.87 3.75 -3.68
N VAL A 192 -12.97 2.94 -3.09
CA VAL A 192 -11.78 2.42 -3.77
C VAL A 192 -12.08 1.10 -4.50
N TYR A 193 -13.11 0.36 -4.06
CA TYR A 193 -13.47 -0.95 -4.60
C TYR A 193 -14.77 -0.95 -5.43
N LYS A 194 -15.56 0.12 -5.35
CA LYS A 194 -16.79 0.26 -6.15
C LYS A 194 -16.52 1.06 -7.41
N ASN A 195 -16.88 0.49 -8.53
CA ASN A 195 -17.03 1.20 -9.80
C ASN A 195 -18.30 2.02 -9.78
#